data_59ea1a90170bfbbaf1db1a2e21299165
#
_entry.id   59ea1a90170bfbbaf1db1a2e21299165
#
_cell.length_a   1.000
_cell.length_b   1.000
_cell.length_c   1.000
_cell.angle_alpha   90.00
_cell.angle_beta   90.00
_cell.angle_gamma   90.00
#
_symmetry.space_group_name_H-M   'P 1'
#
loop_
_entity.id
_entity.type
_entity.pdbx_description
1 polymer ?
#
loop_
_entity_poly.entity_id
_entity_poly.type
_entity_poly.pdbx_seq_one_letter_code
_entity_poly.pdbx_strand_id
1 'polypeptide(L)'
;MKKNPARNFHLKKGPSTLLERINSSIDVDSRLYNEDIIGSVAHTKMLVKTKIIKKSEGQKIISGLSQILKDIESGKVKFQQQYEDIHMNIEALLHKKIGSLAGKLHTARSRNDQVVTDFKIWIKNNASKIDNSCKNFQKALINVAKKNTLTVMPGYTHLQIAQPVSLSHHCLAYVEMIGRDRSRIKDCIKRLNENPLGSGALAGTSFPIDRKMTSDLLGFD
;
A
#
# COMPACT_ATOMS: atom_id res chain seq x y z
N MET A 1 22.52 -16.54 18.07
CA MET A 1 21.79 -16.10 16.85
C MET A 1 20.37 -16.66 16.92
N LYS A 2 19.34 -15.81 17.02
CA LYS A 2 17.95 -16.25 17.00
C LYS A 2 17.59 -16.63 15.55
N LYS A 3 17.18 -17.87 15.32
CA LYS A 3 16.80 -18.38 14.01
C LYS A 3 15.56 -17.66 13.51
N ASN A 4 15.56 -17.17 12.26
CA ASN A 4 14.39 -16.61 11.60
C ASN A 4 13.37 -17.75 11.36
N PRO A 5 12.17 -17.73 11.95
CA PRO A 5 11.22 -18.83 11.86
C PRO A 5 10.69 -19.10 10.45
N ALA A 6 10.67 -18.11 9.56
CA ALA A 6 10.16 -18.27 8.20
C ALA A 6 11.13 -18.93 7.20
N ARG A 7 12.43 -19.03 7.52
CA ARG A 7 13.47 -19.59 6.63
C ARG A 7 14.00 -20.97 6.99
N ASN A 8 13.39 -21.67 7.93
CA ASN A 8 13.99 -22.88 8.52
C ASN A 8 13.82 -24.19 7.72
N PHE A 9 13.28 -24.16 6.49
CA PHE A 9 12.91 -25.42 5.85
C PHE A 9 14.06 -26.23 5.22
N HIS A 10 15.20 -25.63 4.80
CA HIS A 10 16.25 -26.39 4.10
C HIS A 10 17.70 -25.94 4.33
N LEU A 11 17.98 -24.92 5.13
CA LEU A 11 19.37 -24.46 5.33
C LEU A 11 19.87 -24.80 6.73
N LYS A 12 20.94 -25.60 6.81
CA LYS A 12 21.65 -25.95 8.08
C LYS A 12 22.30 -24.74 8.75
N LYS A 13 22.56 -23.65 7.99
CA LYS A 13 23.09 -22.36 8.49
C LYS A 13 22.16 -21.24 8.06
N GLY A 14 21.94 -20.26 8.93
CA GLY A 14 21.20 -19.03 8.58
C GLY A 14 21.89 -18.24 7.46
N PRO A 15 21.21 -17.25 6.86
CA PRO A 15 21.78 -16.41 5.81
C PRO A 15 23.02 -15.67 6.34
N SER A 16 23.96 -15.34 5.44
CA SER A 16 25.10 -14.48 5.77
C SER A 16 24.61 -13.05 6.01
N THR A 17 25.36 -12.28 6.80
CA THR A 17 25.06 -10.85 7.03
C THR A 17 25.01 -10.03 5.73
N LEU A 18 25.80 -10.42 4.73
CA LEU A 18 25.77 -9.79 3.41
C LEU A 18 24.44 -10.07 2.69
N LEU A 19 23.97 -11.32 2.72
CA LEU A 19 22.68 -11.70 2.11
C LEU A 19 21.51 -11.01 2.80
N GLU A 20 21.52 -10.90 4.14
CA GLU A 20 20.51 -10.15 4.89
C GLU A 20 20.47 -8.68 4.47
N ARG A 21 21.63 -8.05 4.26
CA ARG A 21 21.69 -6.65 3.80
C ARG A 21 21.20 -6.46 2.36
N ILE A 22 21.54 -7.39 1.46
CA ILE A 22 21.10 -7.31 0.05
C ILE A 22 19.59 -7.49 -0.07
N ASN A 23 19.02 -8.39 0.73
CA ASN A 23 17.60 -8.73 0.65
C ASN A 23 16.70 -7.78 1.47
N SER A 24 17.26 -6.97 2.37
CA SER A 24 16.49 -6.11 3.25
C SER A 24 15.81 -4.98 2.46
N SER A 25 14.49 -4.91 2.54
CA SER A 25 13.65 -3.84 1.99
C SER A 25 12.98 -2.97 3.06
N ILE A 26 13.19 -3.28 4.34
CA ILE A 26 12.48 -2.64 5.47
C ILE A 26 12.60 -1.10 5.50
N ASP A 27 13.72 -0.55 5.05
CA ASP A 27 13.93 0.89 4.99
C ASP A 27 12.96 1.59 4.01
N VAL A 28 12.47 0.85 3.01
CA VAL A 28 11.54 1.34 1.99
C VAL A 28 10.10 0.90 2.28
N ASP A 29 9.90 -0.38 2.56
CA ASP A 29 8.57 -0.99 2.67
C ASP A 29 7.94 -0.86 4.05
N SER A 30 8.67 -0.38 5.06
CA SER A 30 8.11 -0.06 6.38
C SER A 30 6.86 0.81 6.31
N ARG A 31 6.71 1.63 5.28
CA ARG A 31 5.53 2.47 5.02
C ARG A 31 4.26 1.70 4.67
N LEU A 32 4.37 0.41 4.34
CA LEU A 32 3.24 -0.47 3.99
C LEU A 32 2.61 -1.17 5.20
N TYR A 33 3.04 -0.85 6.43
CA TYR A 33 2.57 -1.53 7.64
C TYR A 33 1.05 -1.54 7.79
N ASN A 34 0.40 -0.45 7.41
CA ASN A 34 -1.05 -0.31 7.51
C ASN A 34 -1.76 -1.20 6.48
N GLU A 35 -1.27 -1.20 5.25
CA GLU A 35 -1.83 -1.99 4.16
C GLU A 35 -1.64 -3.49 4.41
N ASP A 36 -0.48 -3.92 4.93
CA ASP A 36 -0.24 -5.31 5.32
C ASP A 36 -1.22 -5.76 6.42
N ILE A 37 -1.45 -4.91 7.41
CA ILE A 37 -2.42 -5.24 8.49
C ILE A 37 -3.84 -5.31 7.94
N ILE A 38 -4.25 -4.37 7.08
CA ILE A 38 -5.57 -4.38 6.44
C ILE A 38 -5.75 -5.63 5.59
N GLY A 39 -4.79 -5.97 4.74
CA GLY A 39 -4.77 -7.17 3.90
C GLY A 39 -4.85 -8.44 4.75
N SER A 40 -4.05 -8.51 5.81
CA SER A 40 -4.02 -9.63 6.75
C SER A 40 -5.33 -9.81 7.52
N VAL A 41 -6.01 -8.72 7.91
CA VAL A 41 -7.33 -8.76 8.55
C VAL A 41 -8.39 -9.26 7.57
N ALA A 42 -8.40 -8.79 6.33
CA ALA A 42 -9.32 -9.25 5.30
C ALA A 42 -9.14 -10.75 5.01
N HIS A 43 -7.88 -11.18 4.85
CA HIS A 43 -7.52 -12.58 4.67
C HIS A 43 -8.00 -13.46 5.85
N THR A 44 -7.75 -13.01 7.09
CA THR A 44 -8.19 -13.74 8.29
C THR A 44 -9.71 -13.89 8.35
N LYS A 45 -10.46 -12.83 8.02
CA LYS A 45 -11.93 -12.88 7.95
C LYS A 45 -12.41 -13.92 6.93
N MET A 46 -11.77 -13.98 5.77
CA MET A 46 -12.05 -14.94 4.73
C MET A 46 -11.75 -16.38 5.20
N LEU A 47 -10.58 -16.63 5.82
CA LEU A 47 -10.22 -17.94 6.37
C LEU A 47 -11.24 -18.46 7.40
N VAL A 48 -11.79 -17.57 8.22
CA VAL A 48 -12.87 -17.90 9.18
C VAL A 48 -14.16 -18.24 8.45
N LYS A 49 -14.56 -17.41 7.48
CA LYS A 49 -15.81 -17.59 6.72
C LYS A 49 -15.83 -18.90 5.95
N THR A 50 -14.71 -19.25 5.36
CA THR A 50 -14.51 -20.51 4.63
C THR A 50 -14.21 -21.72 5.54
N LYS A 51 -14.22 -21.53 6.87
CA LYS A 51 -13.98 -22.56 7.89
C LYS A 51 -12.58 -23.20 7.83
N ILE A 52 -11.62 -22.54 7.20
CA ILE A 52 -10.22 -22.98 7.16
C ILE A 52 -9.58 -22.83 8.56
N ILE A 53 -9.94 -21.78 9.29
CA ILE A 53 -9.59 -21.60 10.69
C ILE A 53 -10.84 -21.38 11.56
N LYS A 54 -10.74 -21.66 12.86
CA LYS A 54 -11.84 -21.46 13.81
C LYS A 54 -12.10 -19.97 14.05
N LYS A 55 -13.37 -19.62 14.33
CA LYS A 55 -13.75 -18.22 14.63
C LYS A 55 -12.95 -17.62 15.79
N SER A 56 -12.72 -18.38 16.85
CA SER A 56 -11.93 -17.94 18.00
C SER A 56 -10.46 -17.69 17.67
N GLU A 57 -9.89 -18.45 16.74
CA GLU A 57 -8.52 -18.25 16.25
C GLU A 57 -8.42 -16.99 15.42
N GLY A 58 -9.37 -16.78 14.49
CA GLY A 58 -9.43 -15.56 13.69
C GLY A 58 -9.60 -14.30 14.54
N GLN A 59 -10.44 -14.35 15.57
CA GLN A 59 -10.60 -13.22 16.50
C GLN A 59 -9.28 -12.86 17.21
N LYS A 60 -8.52 -13.86 17.67
CA LYS A 60 -7.22 -13.64 18.31
C LYS A 60 -6.20 -13.03 17.33
N ILE A 61 -6.15 -13.51 16.09
CA ILE A 61 -5.27 -12.96 15.04
C ILE A 61 -5.65 -11.50 14.76
N ILE A 62 -6.91 -11.20 14.51
CA ILE A 62 -7.38 -9.83 14.22
C ILE A 62 -7.10 -8.89 15.39
N SER A 63 -7.37 -9.32 16.63
CA SER A 63 -7.07 -8.53 17.82
C SER A 63 -5.56 -8.26 17.95
N GLY A 64 -4.73 -9.28 17.70
CA GLY A 64 -3.27 -9.14 17.70
C GLY A 64 -2.77 -8.13 16.65
N LEU A 65 -3.28 -8.20 15.42
CA LEU A 65 -2.97 -7.26 14.34
C LEU A 65 -3.41 -5.83 14.66
N SER A 66 -4.62 -5.65 15.21
CA SER A 66 -5.12 -4.34 15.62
C SER A 66 -4.27 -3.72 16.74
N GLN A 67 -3.76 -4.53 17.67
CA GLN A 67 -2.87 -4.03 18.71
C GLN A 67 -1.49 -3.67 18.15
N ILE A 68 -0.97 -4.44 17.16
CA ILE A 68 0.29 -4.12 16.47
C ILE A 68 0.17 -2.78 15.75
N LEU A 69 -0.94 -2.53 15.05
CA LEU A 69 -1.19 -1.26 14.39
C LEU A 69 -1.08 -0.08 15.39
N LYS A 70 -1.78 -0.16 16.52
CA LYS A 70 -1.72 0.85 17.57
C LYS A 70 -0.31 1.04 18.15
N ASP A 71 0.43 -0.04 18.33
CA ASP A 71 1.79 0.00 18.85
C ASP A 71 2.76 0.66 17.85
N ILE A 72 2.58 0.44 16.54
CA ILE A 72 3.34 1.11 15.47
C ILE A 72 3.01 2.60 15.44
N GLU A 73 1.73 2.96 15.37
CA GLU A 73 1.26 4.36 15.32
C GLU A 73 1.67 5.17 16.56
N SER A 74 1.77 4.53 17.73
CA SER A 74 2.24 5.16 18.97
C SER A 74 3.77 5.19 19.11
N GLY A 75 4.52 4.72 18.12
CA GLY A 75 6.00 4.72 18.13
C GLY A 75 6.63 3.69 19.08
N LYS A 76 5.86 2.75 19.63
CA LYS A 76 6.35 1.70 20.53
C LYS A 76 7.10 0.58 19.81
N VAL A 77 6.95 0.47 18.51
CA VAL A 77 7.57 -0.57 17.69
C VAL A 77 8.75 0.01 16.93
N LYS A 78 9.88 -0.70 16.98
CA LYS A 78 11.02 -0.50 16.09
C LYS A 78 11.15 -1.72 15.20
N PHE A 79 11.10 -1.52 13.88
CA PHE A 79 11.32 -2.58 12.92
C PHE A 79 12.77 -3.06 12.95
N GLN A 80 12.97 -4.33 12.65
CA GLN A 80 14.27 -4.98 12.74
C GLN A 80 14.72 -5.46 11.36
N GLN A 81 15.90 -5.06 10.96
CA GLN A 81 16.52 -5.40 9.65
C GLN A 81 16.67 -6.91 9.44
N GLN A 82 16.89 -7.67 10.51
CA GLN A 82 17.00 -9.14 10.45
C GLN A 82 15.74 -9.86 9.92
N TYR A 83 14.59 -9.16 9.89
CA TYR A 83 13.32 -9.68 9.33
C TYR A 83 13.10 -9.24 7.88
N GLU A 84 14.11 -8.71 7.19
CA GLU A 84 14.12 -8.30 5.79
C GLU A 84 13.07 -7.25 5.41
N ASP A 85 11.78 -7.55 5.57
CA ASP A 85 10.65 -6.74 5.10
C ASP A 85 9.65 -6.42 6.21
N ILE A 86 8.70 -5.54 5.92
CA ILE A 86 7.63 -5.16 6.85
C ILE A 86 6.74 -6.34 7.20
N HIS A 87 6.47 -7.22 6.25
CA HIS A 87 5.58 -8.36 6.41
C HIS A 87 6.12 -9.34 7.45
N MET A 88 7.43 -9.67 7.38
CA MET A 88 8.09 -10.51 8.39
C MET A 88 8.19 -9.82 9.75
N ASN A 89 8.36 -8.50 9.77
CA ASN A 89 8.33 -7.74 11.02
C ASN A 89 6.97 -7.85 11.70
N ILE A 90 5.86 -7.66 10.96
CA ILE A 90 4.49 -7.78 11.48
C ILE A 90 4.21 -9.23 11.92
N GLU A 91 4.61 -10.22 11.12
CA GLU A 91 4.46 -11.64 11.49
C GLU A 91 5.21 -11.99 12.78
N ALA A 92 6.46 -11.52 12.93
CA ALA A 92 7.24 -11.72 14.14
C ALA A 92 6.62 -11.02 15.37
N LEU A 93 6.06 -9.82 15.19
CA LEU A 93 5.32 -9.11 16.24
C LEU A 93 4.05 -9.86 16.63
N LEU A 94 3.32 -10.38 15.65
CA LEU A 94 2.12 -11.18 15.89
C LEU A 94 2.47 -12.47 16.64
N HIS A 95 3.55 -13.14 16.24
CA HIS A 95 4.02 -14.35 16.93
C HIS A 95 4.39 -14.06 18.40
N LYS A 96 4.98 -12.91 18.70
CA LYS A 96 5.26 -12.50 20.10
C LYS A 96 3.99 -12.30 20.90
N LYS A 97 2.89 -11.85 20.28
CA LYS A 97 1.62 -11.55 20.97
C LYS A 97 0.73 -12.77 21.18
N ILE A 98 0.62 -13.65 20.18
CA ILE A 98 -0.35 -14.78 20.18
C ILE A 98 0.28 -16.15 20.02
N GLY A 99 1.62 -16.24 20.04
CA GLY A 99 2.35 -17.50 19.95
C GLY A 99 2.23 -18.19 18.58
N SER A 100 2.28 -19.53 18.57
CA SER A 100 2.24 -20.34 17.34
C SER A 100 0.97 -20.15 16.50
N LEU A 101 -0.10 -19.64 17.09
CA LEU A 101 -1.33 -19.31 16.37
C LEU A 101 -1.11 -18.31 15.22
N ALA A 102 -0.11 -17.42 15.36
CA ALA A 102 0.24 -16.46 14.32
C ALA A 102 0.53 -17.10 12.96
N GLY A 103 1.14 -18.31 12.95
CA GLY A 103 1.44 -19.03 11.72
C GLY A 103 0.21 -19.39 10.88
N LYS A 104 -0.98 -19.49 11.49
CA LYS A 104 -2.22 -19.75 10.75
C LYS A 104 -2.65 -18.60 9.83
N LEU A 105 -2.17 -17.39 10.10
CA LEU A 105 -2.40 -16.23 9.22
C LEU A 105 -1.85 -16.47 7.80
N HIS A 106 -0.75 -17.22 7.67
CA HIS A 106 -0.12 -17.48 6.38
C HIS A 106 -0.79 -18.60 5.57
N THR A 107 -1.84 -19.26 6.13
CA THR A 107 -2.55 -20.36 5.44
C THR A 107 -3.14 -19.86 4.12
N ALA A 108 -2.91 -20.61 3.02
CA ALA A 108 -3.41 -20.31 1.68
C ALA A 108 -2.92 -18.95 1.11
N ARG A 109 -1.81 -18.42 1.59
CA ARG A 109 -1.21 -17.16 1.16
C ARG A 109 0.28 -17.35 0.89
N SER A 110 0.82 -16.59 -0.07
CA SER A 110 2.26 -16.45 -0.29
C SER A 110 2.69 -15.03 0.03
N ARG A 111 4.00 -14.83 0.23
CA ARG A 111 4.57 -13.49 0.26
C ARG A 111 4.32 -12.75 -1.06
N ASN A 112 4.31 -13.46 -2.19
CA ASN A 112 4.14 -12.87 -3.52
C ASN A 112 2.79 -12.15 -3.69
N ASP A 113 1.66 -12.81 -3.39
CA ASP A 113 0.34 -12.20 -3.50
C ASP A 113 0.08 -11.17 -2.38
N GLN A 114 0.63 -11.38 -1.19
CA GLN A 114 0.57 -10.44 -0.07
C GLN A 114 1.21 -9.10 -0.43
N VAL A 115 2.50 -9.10 -0.81
CA VAL A 115 3.26 -7.87 -1.11
C VAL A 115 2.60 -7.05 -2.21
N VAL A 116 2.15 -7.70 -3.29
CA VAL A 116 1.51 -7.00 -4.42
C VAL A 116 0.15 -6.42 -4.01
N THR A 117 -0.61 -7.12 -3.17
CA THR A 117 -1.89 -6.61 -2.64
C THR A 117 -1.66 -5.35 -1.82
N ASP A 118 -0.73 -5.38 -0.88
CA ASP A 118 -0.44 -4.27 0.01
C ASP A 118 0.06 -3.05 -0.78
N PHE A 119 0.94 -3.27 -1.75
CA PHE A 119 1.44 -2.22 -2.63
C PHE A 119 0.33 -1.59 -3.50
N LYS A 120 -0.59 -2.41 -4.04
CA LYS A 120 -1.75 -1.89 -4.79
C LYS A 120 -2.67 -1.05 -3.92
N ILE A 121 -2.96 -1.47 -2.69
CA ILE A 121 -3.76 -0.68 -1.73
C ILE A 121 -3.06 0.66 -1.44
N TRP A 122 -1.76 0.62 -1.18
CA TRP A 122 -0.96 1.81 -0.91
C TRP A 122 -0.96 2.79 -2.09
N ILE A 123 -0.74 2.31 -3.32
CA ILE A 123 -0.79 3.15 -4.53
C ILE A 123 -2.18 3.76 -4.68
N LYS A 124 -3.25 3.00 -4.57
CA LYS A 124 -4.64 3.46 -4.68
C LYS A 124 -4.93 4.61 -3.72
N ASN A 125 -4.53 4.43 -2.45
CA ASN A 125 -4.70 5.44 -1.41
C ASN A 125 -3.91 6.72 -1.69
N ASN A 126 -2.64 6.58 -2.10
CA ASN A 126 -1.77 7.74 -2.34
C ASN A 126 -2.09 8.44 -3.66
N ALA A 127 -2.43 7.71 -4.73
CA ALA A 127 -2.92 8.29 -5.98
C ALA A 127 -4.19 9.12 -5.76
N SER A 128 -5.11 8.66 -4.92
CA SER A 128 -6.31 9.42 -4.54
C SER A 128 -5.97 10.72 -3.80
N LYS A 129 -4.97 10.70 -2.90
CA LYS A 129 -4.48 11.89 -2.20
C LYS A 129 -3.85 12.89 -3.19
N ILE A 130 -3.06 12.39 -4.16
CA ILE A 130 -2.44 13.21 -5.21
C ILE A 130 -3.53 13.85 -6.09
N ASP A 131 -4.55 13.10 -6.53
CA ASP A 131 -5.67 13.68 -7.31
C ASP A 131 -6.37 14.80 -6.54
N ASN A 132 -6.61 14.61 -5.24
CA ASN A 132 -7.22 15.65 -4.40
C ASN A 132 -6.31 16.89 -4.28
N SER A 133 -4.99 16.72 -4.15
CA SER A 133 -4.04 17.83 -4.13
C SER A 133 -4.03 18.60 -5.45
N CYS A 134 -4.02 17.90 -6.58
CA CYS A 134 -4.15 18.47 -7.92
C CYS A 134 -5.46 19.25 -8.08
N LYS A 135 -6.59 18.69 -7.62
CA LYS A 135 -7.90 19.37 -7.62
C LYS A 135 -7.86 20.68 -6.82
N ASN A 136 -7.23 20.67 -5.64
CA ASN A 136 -7.13 21.86 -4.82
C ASN A 136 -6.23 22.92 -5.46
N PHE A 137 -5.15 22.50 -6.11
CA PHE A 137 -4.27 23.42 -6.87
C PHE A 137 -5.00 24.03 -8.07
N GLN A 138 -5.77 23.24 -8.84
CA GLN A 138 -6.62 23.79 -9.90
C GLN A 138 -7.60 24.86 -9.37
N LYS A 139 -8.25 24.61 -8.23
CA LYS A 139 -9.16 25.58 -7.59
C LYS A 139 -8.43 26.88 -7.23
N ALA A 140 -7.22 26.79 -6.70
CA ALA A 140 -6.40 27.98 -6.37
C ALA A 140 -6.08 28.80 -7.62
N LEU A 141 -5.63 28.14 -8.70
CA LEU A 141 -5.35 28.80 -9.99
C LEU A 141 -6.58 29.47 -10.59
N ILE A 142 -7.74 28.79 -10.55
CA ILE A 142 -9.02 29.36 -11.02
C ILE A 142 -9.40 30.60 -10.20
N ASN A 143 -9.18 30.57 -8.89
CA ASN A 143 -9.48 31.73 -8.03
C ASN A 143 -8.56 32.93 -8.34
N VAL A 144 -7.29 32.70 -8.66
CA VAL A 144 -6.36 33.75 -9.14
C VAL A 144 -6.82 34.25 -10.50
N ALA A 145 -7.14 33.36 -11.43
CA ALA A 145 -7.59 33.69 -12.77
C ALA A 145 -8.84 34.60 -12.75
N LYS A 146 -9.85 34.25 -11.94
CA LYS A 146 -11.10 35.05 -11.81
C LYS A 146 -10.84 36.50 -11.38
N LYS A 147 -9.83 36.74 -10.55
CA LYS A 147 -9.49 38.08 -10.05
C LYS A 147 -8.63 38.89 -11.01
N ASN A 148 -8.07 38.26 -12.05
CA ASN A 148 -7.05 38.85 -12.92
C ASN A 148 -7.39 38.71 -14.41
N THR A 149 -8.66 38.73 -14.76
CA THR A 149 -9.14 38.58 -16.14
C THR A 149 -8.63 39.69 -17.07
N LEU A 150 -8.45 40.89 -16.56
CA LEU A 150 -7.96 42.08 -17.29
C LEU A 150 -6.50 42.42 -16.99
N THR A 151 -5.80 41.65 -16.16
CA THR A 151 -4.39 41.85 -15.85
C THR A 151 -3.54 41.36 -17.01
N VAL A 152 -3.02 42.30 -17.82
CA VAL A 152 -2.19 42.02 -18.99
C VAL A 152 -0.72 41.89 -18.58
N MET A 153 -0.04 40.90 -19.13
CA MET A 153 1.41 40.67 -18.93
C MET A 153 2.06 40.24 -20.25
N PRO A 154 3.41 40.46 -20.40
CA PRO A 154 4.10 39.95 -21.57
C PRO A 154 4.20 38.43 -21.56
N GLY A 155 3.84 37.79 -22.67
CA GLY A 155 4.19 36.38 -22.94
C GLY A 155 5.63 36.31 -23.47
N TYR A 156 6.30 35.20 -23.25
CA TYR A 156 7.70 34.99 -23.64
C TYR A 156 7.85 33.70 -24.47
N THR A 157 8.72 33.76 -25.47
CA THR A 157 9.28 32.60 -26.15
C THR A 157 10.78 32.75 -26.23
N HIS A 158 11.57 31.72 -25.95
CA HIS A 158 13.05 31.76 -25.96
C HIS A 158 13.63 32.95 -25.14
N LEU A 159 13.02 33.28 -24.01
CA LEU A 159 13.37 34.42 -23.15
C LEU A 159 13.19 35.80 -23.82
N GLN A 160 12.50 35.86 -24.96
CA GLN A 160 12.16 37.09 -25.68
C GLN A 160 10.69 37.41 -25.49
N ILE A 161 10.35 38.69 -25.43
CA ILE A 161 8.98 39.19 -25.36
C ILE A 161 8.25 38.81 -26.65
N ALA A 162 7.10 38.15 -26.50
CA ALA A 162 6.21 37.76 -27.59
C ALA A 162 4.85 38.49 -27.45
N GLN A 163 3.72 37.75 -27.61
CA GLN A 163 2.40 38.36 -27.52
C GLN A 163 2.03 38.73 -26.06
N PRO A 164 1.20 39.78 -25.87
CA PRO A 164 0.59 40.02 -24.57
C PRO A 164 -0.41 38.91 -24.23
N VAL A 165 -0.45 38.49 -22.97
CA VAL A 165 -1.39 37.54 -22.44
C VAL A 165 -2.00 38.05 -21.13
N SER A 166 -3.19 37.58 -20.75
CA SER A 166 -3.69 37.88 -19.41
C SER A 166 -3.15 36.85 -18.39
N LEU A 167 -2.96 37.31 -17.16
CA LEU A 167 -2.61 36.41 -16.05
C LEU A 167 -3.64 35.28 -15.88
N SER A 168 -4.92 35.60 -16.13
CA SER A 168 -6.00 34.62 -16.16
C SER A 168 -5.74 33.52 -17.18
N HIS A 169 -5.42 33.87 -18.43
CA HIS A 169 -5.13 32.89 -19.49
C HIS A 169 -3.93 32.02 -19.12
N HIS A 170 -2.87 32.61 -18.60
CA HIS A 170 -1.69 31.88 -18.14
C HIS A 170 -2.03 30.86 -17.05
N CYS A 171 -2.78 31.25 -16.01
CA CYS A 171 -3.21 30.35 -14.94
C CYS A 171 -4.11 29.22 -15.46
N LEU A 172 -5.03 29.50 -16.39
CA LEU A 172 -5.93 28.50 -16.94
C LEU A 172 -5.22 27.46 -17.81
N ALA A 173 -4.12 27.82 -18.48
CA ALA A 173 -3.28 26.86 -19.18
C ALA A 173 -2.75 25.74 -18.24
N TYR A 174 -2.35 26.10 -17.02
CA TYR A 174 -1.96 25.11 -15.99
C TYR A 174 -3.15 24.31 -15.47
N VAL A 175 -4.33 24.91 -15.34
CA VAL A 175 -5.55 24.18 -14.97
C VAL A 175 -5.82 23.04 -15.96
N GLU A 176 -5.68 23.31 -17.27
CA GLU A 176 -5.84 22.30 -18.32
C GLU A 176 -4.77 21.20 -18.28
N MET A 177 -3.51 21.57 -18.05
CA MET A 177 -2.42 20.58 -17.89
C MET A 177 -2.67 19.65 -16.71
N ILE A 178 -2.99 20.20 -15.54
CA ILE A 178 -3.29 19.42 -14.33
C ILE A 178 -4.57 18.59 -14.52
N GLY A 179 -5.54 19.07 -15.28
CA GLY A 179 -6.73 18.31 -15.65
C GLY A 179 -6.41 17.01 -16.37
N ARG A 180 -5.47 17.05 -17.32
CA ARG A 180 -4.97 15.86 -18.02
C ARG A 180 -4.20 14.91 -17.08
N ASP A 181 -3.41 15.44 -16.14
CA ASP A 181 -2.71 14.62 -15.15
C ASP A 181 -3.67 13.91 -14.20
N ARG A 182 -4.73 14.59 -13.76
CA ARG A 182 -5.82 13.98 -12.97
C ARG A 182 -6.53 12.86 -13.72
N SER A 183 -6.73 13.01 -15.03
CA SER A 183 -7.29 11.95 -15.87
C SER A 183 -6.37 10.71 -15.88
N ARG A 184 -5.05 10.90 -16.04
CA ARG A 184 -4.07 9.82 -15.98
C ARG A 184 -4.06 9.10 -14.62
N ILE A 185 -4.16 9.85 -13.52
CA ILE A 185 -4.23 9.28 -12.17
C ILE A 185 -5.47 8.41 -12.01
N LYS A 186 -6.63 8.87 -12.48
CA LYS A 186 -7.88 8.09 -12.43
C LYS A 186 -7.79 6.82 -13.26
N ASP A 187 -7.19 6.88 -14.45
CA ASP A 187 -6.98 5.72 -15.30
C ASP A 187 -6.01 4.72 -14.66
N CYS A 188 -4.95 5.20 -14.03
CA CYS A 188 -4.03 4.37 -13.24
C CYS A 188 -4.77 3.63 -12.11
N ILE A 189 -5.60 4.32 -11.31
CA ILE A 189 -6.39 3.72 -10.23
C ILE A 189 -7.34 2.65 -10.79
N LYS A 190 -8.00 2.91 -11.90
CA LYS A 190 -8.90 1.96 -12.56
C LYS A 190 -8.17 0.68 -12.97
N ARG A 191 -7.00 0.79 -13.61
CA ARG A 191 -6.20 -0.37 -14.05
C ARG A 191 -5.59 -1.14 -12.88
N LEU A 192 -5.32 -0.46 -11.77
CA LEU A 192 -4.76 -1.05 -10.56
C LEU A 192 -5.79 -1.88 -9.78
N ASN A 193 -7.08 -1.69 -10.00
CA ASN A 193 -8.18 -2.13 -9.14
C ASN A 193 -8.52 -3.62 -9.26
N GLU A 194 -7.50 -4.47 -9.36
CA GLU A 194 -7.62 -5.94 -9.37
C GLU A 194 -6.92 -6.53 -8.15
N ASN A 195 -7.62 -7.44 -7.45
CA ASN A 195 -7.11 -8.07 -6.23
C ASN A 195 -6.21 -9.28 -6.55
N PRO A 196 -4.91 -9.25 -6.25
CA PRO A 196 -4.02 -10.39 -6.44
C PRO A 196 -4.10 -11.40 -5.28
N LEU A 197 -4.65 -11.03 -4.10
CA LEU A 197 -4.69 -11.89 -2.93
C LEU A 197 -5.49 -13.17 -3.21
N GLY A 198 -4.85 -14.31 -2.96
CA GLY A 198 -5.35 -15.64 -3.29
C GLY A 198 -4.73 -16.27 -4.53
N SER A 199 -3.86 -15.54 -5.25
CA SER A 199 -3.05 -16.12 -6.33
C SER A 199 -1.92 -17.02 -5.79
N GLY A 200 -1.65 -16.95 -4.49
CA GLY A 200 -0.58 -17.72 -3.86
C GLY A 200 0.80 -17.35 -4.42
N ALA A 201 1.67 -18.33 -4.53
CA ALA A 201 3.02 -18.10 -5.05
C ALA A 201 3.04 -17.76 -6.55
N LEU A 202 2.14 -18.37 -7.36
CA LEU A 202 2.05 -18.12 -8.80
C LEU A 202 0.70 -18.54 -9.43
N ALA A 203 0.07 -19.64 -9.00
CA ALA A 203 -1.06 -20.25 -9.71
C ALA A 203 -2.26 -20.58 -8.79
N GLY A 204 -2.36 -19.91 -7.65
CA GLY A 204 -3.46 -20.13 -6.71
C GLY A 204 -3.11 -21.14 -5.62
N THR A 205 -4.15 -21.68 -4.99
CA THR A 205 -4.05 -22.61 -3.85
C THR A 205 -5.14 -23.66 -3.92
N SER A 206 -4.91 -24.83 -3.35
CA SER A 206 -5.90 -25.89 -3.21
C SER A 206 -6.90 -25.66 -2.07
N PHE A 207 -6.68 -24.69 -1.20
CA PHE A 207 -7.63 -24.34 -0.16
C PHE A 207 -8.90 -23.69 -0.75
N PRO A 208 -10.09 -23.94 -0.18
CA PRO A 208 -11.35 -23.37 -0.65
C PRO A 208 -11.50 -21.91 -0.20
N ILE A 209 -10.62 -21.04 -0.66
CA ILE A 209 -10.63 -19.60 -0.34
C ILE A 209 -11.74 -18.86 -1.10
N ASP A 210 -12.22 -17.75 -0.52
CA ASP A 210 -13.20 -16.86 -1.14
C ASP A 210 -12.51 -15.56 -1.57
N ARG A 211 -12.03 -15.51 -2.83
CA ARG A 211 -11.35 -14.35 -3.40
C ARG A 211 -12.28 -13.15 -3.57
N LYS A 212 -13.57 -13.40 -3.86
CA LYS A 212 -14.57 -12.32 -3.97
C LYS A 212 -14.71 -11.58 -2.64
N MET A 213 -14.83 -12.33 -1.55
CA MET A 213 -14.90 -11.73 -0.22
C MET A 213 -13.69 -10.87 0.10
N THR A 214 -12.47 -11.32 -0.24
CA THR A 214 -11.27 -10.50 0.00
C THR A 214 -11.22 -9.26 -0.88
N SER A 215 -11.66 -9.33 -2.15
CA SER A 215 -11.81 -8.16 -3.03
C SER A 215 -12.78 -7.14 -2.44
N ASP A 216 -13.97 -7.59 -2.04
CA ASP A 216 -14.99 -6.72 -1.46
C ASP A 216 -14.52 -6.04 -0.16
N LEU A 217 -13.83 -6.79 0.72
CA LEU A 217 -13.28 -6.25 1.97
C LEU A 217 -12.15 -5.23 1.78
N LEU A 218 -11.39 -5.36 0.69
CA LEU A 218 -10.25 -4.49 0.36
C LEU A 218 -10.61 -3.38 -0.62
N GLY A 219 -11.86 -3.36 -1.14
CA GLY A 219 -12.36 -2.37 -2.08
C GLY A 219 -11.72 -2.49 -3.47
N PHE A 220 -11.39 -3.71 -3.90
CA PHE A 220 -11.07 -4.05 -5.28
C PHE A 220 -12.32 -4.47 -6.05
N ASP A 221 -12.26 -4.41 -7.38
CA ASP A 221 -13.33 -4.89 -8.28
C ASP A 221 -13.44 -6.42 -8.29
#